data_676e696d3323bca3cc66134a7c140136
#
_entry.id   676e696d3323bca3cc66134a7c140136
#
_cell.length_a   1.000
_cell.length_b   1.000
_cell.length_c   1.000
_cell.angle_alpha   90.00
_cell.angle_beta   90.00
_cell.angle_gamma   90.00
#
_symmetry.space_group_name_H-M   'P 1'
#
loop_
_entity.id
_entity.type
_entity.pdbx_description
1 polymer ?
#
loop_
_entity_poly.entity_id
_entity_poly.type
_entity_poly.pdbx_seq_one_letter_code
_entity_poly.pdbx_strand_id
1 'polypeptide(L)'
;MAWESEYFHLRTAKLAFSTAAPILTTADFQPFDIVQAKIPADRVALADDLANLGFRLVEGEIDLSLPIEKAQLGTEPANSQPMDSSCRIASAEDIPWLRTQAAQAFALSRFRVPWYQADDSARFYAEWVEKAVLGTFDHQCLLVLNAQMKPAGFVTLRALDNGEARIGLLAVAPESTGLGVGKQLMLLAQNWCRDKSLSRLHVATQTGNIPALRLYIRSGAVIESTAYWLYR
;
A
#
# COMPACT_ATOMS: atom_id res chain seq x y z
N MET A 1 -6.91 14.67 9.15
CA MET A 1 -5.67 14.38 8.36
C MET A 1 -5.62 15.36 7.21
N ALA A 2 -4.63 16.26 7.22
CA ALA A 2 -4.63 17.41 6.31
C ALA A 2 -4.78 17.00 4.82
N TRP A 3 -3.93 16.09 4.34
CA TRP A 3 -3.95 15.69 2.93
C TRP A 3 -5.24 14.97 2.51
N GLU A 4 -5.83 14.10 3.37
CA GLU A 4 -7.12 13.44 3.06
C GLU A 4 -8.25 14.45 3.03
N SER A 5 -8.26 15.40 3.97
CA SER A 5 -9.27 16.45 4.02
C SER A 5 -9.22 17.33 2.77
N GLU A 6 -8.02 17.67 2.32
CA GLU A 6 -7.81 18.45 1.09
C GLU A 6 -8.22 17.65 -0.15
N TYR A 7 -7.75 16.40 -0.26
CA TYR A 7 -7.97 15.57 -1.44
C TYR A 7 -9.44 15.21 -1.66
N PHE A 8 -10.12 14.79 -0.58
CA PHE A 8 -11.52 14.35 -0.66
C PHE A 8 -12.53 15.46 -0.36
N HIS A 9 -12.08 16.67 -0.05
CA HIS A 9 -12.92 17.80 0.37
C HIS A 9 -13.82 17.44 1.58
N LEU A 10 -13.30 16.67 2.52
CA LEU A 10 -13.95 16.20 3.73
C LEU A 10 -13.14 16.62 4.96
N ARG A 11 -13.81 17.03 6.03
CA ARG A 11 -13.15 17.30 7.32
C ARG A 11 -12.84 15.96 7.98
N THR A 12 -11.63 15.46 7.82
CA THR A 12 -11.22 14.17 8.37
C THR A 12 -10.34 14.33 9.60
N ALA A 13 -10.55 13.49 10.60
CA ALA A 13 -9.69 13.34 11.77
C ALA A 13 -9.27 11.89 11.98
N LYS A 14 -8.16 11.68 12.67
CA LYS A 14 -7.72 10.34 13.10
C LYS A 14 -7.49 10.35 14.58
N LEU A 15 -8.04 9.37 15.30
CA LEU A 15 -7.82 9.21 16.73
C LEU A 15 -6.36 8.83 16.99
N ALA A 16 -5.76 9.49 17.97
CA ALA A 16 -4.49 9.13 18.57
C ALA A 16 -4.77 8.55 19.97
N PHE A 17 -4.25 7.36 20.22
CA PHE A 17 -4.45 6.68 21.51
C PHE A 17 -3.24 6.94 22.41
N SER A 18 -3.49 7.46 23.60
CA SER A 18 -2.49 7.70 24.63
C SER A 18 -3.12 7.50 26.01
N THR A 19 -2.34 7.05 26.96
CA THR A 19 -2.79 6.91 28.36
C THR A 19 -3.15 8.24 29.02
N ALA A 20 -2.62 9.35 28.49
CA ALA A 20 -2.91 10.70 28.94
C ALA A 20 -4.01 11.40 28.12
N ALA A 21 -4.61 10.70 27.15
CA ALA A 21 -5.65 11.28 26.30
C ALA A 21 -6.95 11.52 27.10
N PRO A 22 -7.67 12.61 26.82
CA PRO A 22 -8.98 12.83 27.42
C PRO A 22 -9.98 11.75 26.96
N ILE A 23 -10.98 11.48 27.79
CA ILE A 23 -12.10 10.64 27.41
C ILE A 23 -12.93 11.38 26.36
N LEU A 24 -13.05 10.78 25.17
CA LEU A 24 -13.81 11.35 24.07
C LEU A 24 -15.30 11.07 24.24
N THR A 25 -16.10 12.02 23.81
CA THR A 25 -17.56 11.95 23.75
C THR A 25 -18.03 12.10 22.30
N THR A 26 -19.29 11.80 22.03
CA THR A 26 -19.87 11.96 20.70
C THR A 26 -19.85 13.40 20.20
N ALA A 27 -19.80 14.39 21.10
CA ALA A 27 -19.72 15.81 20.75
C ALA A 27 -18.37 16.20 20.12
N ASP A 28 -17.29 15.52 20.51
CA ASP A 28 -15.94 15.79 20.01
C ASP A 28 -15.79 15.44 18.53
N PHE A 29 -16.69 14.62 17.99
CA PHE A 29 -16.64 14.18 16.60
C PHE A 29 -17.47 15.05 15.65
N GLN A 30 -18.39 15.88 16.17
CA GLN A 30 -19.29 16.72 15.35
C GLN A 30 -18.60 17.65 14.33
N PRO A 31 -17.39 18.20 14.60
CA PRO A 31 -16.72 19.03 13.63
C PRO A 31 -16.24 18.31 12.37
N PHE A 32 -16.26 16.97 12.35
CA PHE A 32 -15.67 16.16 11.30
C PHE A 32 -16.72 15.40 10.49
N ASP A 33 -16.48 15.25 9.21
CA ASP A 33 -17.30 14.44 8.31
C ASP A 33 -16.95 12.96 8.42
N ILE A 34 -15.65 12.65 8.68
CA ILE A 34 -15.16 11.30 8.97
C ILE A 34 -14.13 11.37 10.10
N VAL A 35 -14.34 10.56 11.13
CA VAL A 35 -13.36 10.28 12.17
C VAL A 35 -12.85 8.86 12.03
N GLN A 36 -11.53 8.70 11.92
CA GLN A 36 -10.87 7.42 11.68
C GLN A 36 -10.19 6.92 12.96
N ALA A 37 -10.28 5.64 13.21
CA ALA A 37 -9.47 4.94 14.21
C ALA A 37 -8.75 3.76 13.56
N LYS A 38 -7.43 3.66 13.73
CA LYS A 38 -6.67 2.44 13.42
C LYS A 38 -6.23 1.82 14.74
N ILE A 39 -6.68 0.62 15.04
CA ILE A 39 -6.37 -0.08 16.28
C ILE A 39 -5.74 -1.44 15.98
N PRO A 40 -4.83 -1.97 16.84
CA PRO A 40 -4.39 -3.34 16.74
C PRO A 40 -5.57 -4.32 16.78
N ALA A 41 -5.52 -5.40 15.98
CA ALA A 41 -6.65 -6.33 15.85
C ALA A 41 -6.90 -7.16 17.11
N ASP A 42 -5.94 -7.27 18.02
CA ASP A 42 -6.06 -7.93 19.33
C ASP A 42 -6.73 -7.05 20.41
N ARG A 43 -6.96 -5.77 20.12
CA ARG A 43 -7.61 -4.83 21.07
C ARG A 43 -9.13 -4.85 20.92
N VAL A 44 -9.74 -6.03 21.12
CA VAL A 44 -11.19 -6.25 20.91
C VAL A 44 -12.04 -5.36 21.82
N ALA A 45 -11.69 -5.23 23.10
CA ALA A 45 -12.40 -4.35 24.01
C ALA A 45 -12.40 -2.88 23.55
N LEU A 46 -11.29 -2.39 22.98
CA LEU A 46 -11.23 -1.05 22.39
C LEU A 46 -12.12 -0.92 21.15
N ALA A 47 -12.25 -2.01 20.36
CA ALA A 47 -13.18 -2.04 19.24
C ALA A 47 -14.63 -1.90 19.71
N ASP A 48 -15.01 -2.60 20.81
CA ASP A 48 -16.34 -2.51 21.42
C ASP A 48 -16.61 -1.10 21.97
N ASP A 49 -15.63 -0.49 22.63
CA ASP A 49 -15.74 0.89 23.13
C ASP A 49 -15.96 1.89 21.97
N LEU A 50 -15.21 1.74 20.88
CA LEU A 50 -15.39 2.56 19.69
C LEU A 50 -16.74 2.30 19.01
N ALA A 51 -17.24 1.06 18.99
CA ALA A 51 -18.56 0.73 18.46
C ALA A 51 -19.66 1.43 19.27
N ASN A 52 -19.54 1.49 20.61
CA ASN A 52 -20.46 2.23 21.48
C ASN A 52 -20.45 3.75 21.20
N LEU A 53 -19.34 4.27 20.69
CA LEU A 53 -19.23 5.66 20.22
C LEU A 53 -19.67 5.84 18.74
N GLY A 54 -20.21 4.80 18.10
CA GLY A 54 -20.75 4.85 16.75
C GLY A 54 -19.74 4.57 15.63
N PHE A 55 -18.54 4.10 15.96
CA PHE A 55 -17.57 3.66 14.95
C PHE A 55 -18.00 2.31 14.35
N ARG A 56 -17.74 2.12 13.07
CA ARG A 56 -18.01 0.87 12.35
C ARG A 56 -16.74 0.37 11.66
N LEU A 57 -16.57 -0.94 11.61
CA LEU A 57 -15.46 -1.57 10.90
C LEU A 57 -15.52 -1.23 9.41
N VAL A 58 -14.41 -0.76 8.88
CA VAL A 58 -14.23 -0.40 7.46
C VAL A 58 -13.34 -1.39 6.75
N GLU A 59 -12.19 -1.70 7.35
CA GLU A 59 -11.16 -2.54 6.75
C GLU A 59 -10.35 -3.24 7.84
N GLY A 60 -9.95 -4.49 7.57
CA GLY A 60 -8.85 -5.13 8.28
C GLY A 60 -7.58 -5.01 7.47
N GLU A 61 -6.49 -4.63 8.10
CA GLU A 61 -5.18 -4.44 7.48
C GLU A 61 -4.16 -5.41 8.06
N ILE A 62 -3.27 -5.90 7.22
CA ILE A 62 -2.11 -6.69 7.59
C ILE A 62 -0.87 -5.95 7.10
N ASP A 63 0.02 -5.60 8.03
CA ASP A 63 1.36 -5.10 7.73
C ASP A 63 2.34 -6.28 7.69
N LEU A 64 3.12 -6.36 6.61
CA LEU A 64 4.15 -7.36 6.43
C LEU A 64 5.49 -6.69 6.17
N SER A 65 6.57 -7.37 6.52
CA SER A 65 7.92 -6.94 6.17
C SER A 65 8.77 -8.08 5.64
N LEU A 66 9.73 -7.71 4.81
CA LEU A 66 10.71 -8.59 4.21
C LEU A 66 12.11 -8.04 4.51
N PRO A 67 12.96 -8.78 5.28
CA PRO A 67 14.36 -8.41 5.45
C PRO A 67 15.08 -8.44 4.09
N ILE A 68 15.89 -7.42 3.83
CA ILE A 68 16.71 -7.35 2.62
C ILE A 68 18.12 -7.77 3.00
N GLU A 69 18.54 -8.94 2.53
CA GLU A 69 19.90 -9.41 2.73
C GLU A 69 20.89 -8.48 2.02
N LYS A 70 21.89 -8.03 2.76
CA LYS A 70 22.99 -7.28 2.19
C LYS A 70 23.75 -8.19 1.23
N ALA A 71 24.09 -7.70 0.04
CA ALA A 71 25.00 -8.41 -0.84
C ALA A 71 26.31 -8.68 -0.08
N GLN A 72 26.66 -9.96 0.11
CA GLN A 72 27.95 -10.33 0.69
C GLN A 72 29.02 -9.93 -0.32
N LEU A 73 30.02 -9.13 0.11
CA LEU A 73 31.20 -8.83 -0.71
C LEU A 73 31.85 -10.16 -1.12
N GLY A 74 31.80 -10.51 -2.42
CA GLY A 74 32.50 -11.65 -2.99
C GLY A 74 31.65 -12.84 -3.42
N THR A 75 30.35 -12.85 -3.16
CA THR A 75 29.43 -13.80 -3.80
C THR A 75 28.46 -13.00 -4.65
N GLU A 76 28.49 -13.21 -5.96
CA GLU A 76 27.38 -12.78 -6.82
C GLU A 76 26.10 -13.32 -6.17
N PRO A 77 25.12 -12.44 -5.79
CA PRO A 77 23.88 -12.94 -5.22
C PRO A 77 23.25 -13.83 -6.30
N ALA A 78 22.94 -15.08 -5.92
CA ALA A 78 22.39 -16.10 -6.82
C ALA A 78 21.10 -15.68 -7.56
N ASN A 79 20.67 -14.43 -7.43
CA ASN A 79 19.50 -13.82 -8.05
C ASN A 79 19.67 -12.34 -8.44
N SER A 80 20.91 -11.80 -8.53
CA SER A 80 21.16 -10.53 -9.21
C SER A 80 21.14 -10.75 -10.72
N GLN A 81 20.00 -11.15 -11.27
CA GLN A 81 19.81 -10.98 -12.71
C GLN A 81 19.72 -9.48 -12.97
N PRO A 82 20.51 -8.94 -13.93
CA PRO A 82 20.31 -7.59 -14.42
C PRO A 82 18.83 -7.45 -14.79
N MET A 83 18.26 -6.24 -14.64
CA MET A 83 16.89 -5.98 -15.09
C MET A 83 16.76 -6.56 -16.50
N ASP A 84 16.10 -7.73 -16.59
CA ASP A 84 15.83 -8.38 -17.86
C ASP A 84 15.08 -7.37 -18.74
N SER A 85 15.24 -7.46 -20.07
CA SER A 85 14.54 -6.61 -21.04
C SER A 85 13.01 -6.55 -20.81
N SER A 86 12.47 -7.48 -20.00
CA SER A 86 11.09 -7.52 -19.56
C SER A 86 10.74 -6.57 -18.39
N CYS A 87 11.69 -5.77 -17.89
CA CYS A 87 11.47 -4.88 -16.74
C CYS A 87 12.09 -3.51 -16.98
N ARG A 88 11.43 -2.43 -16.55
CA ARG A 88 11.96 -1.07 -16.64
C ARG A 88 11.33 -0.12 -15.62
N ILE A 89 11.92 1.05 -15.49
CA ILE A 89 11.32 2.19 -14.79
C ILE A 89 10.16 2.72 -15.64
N ALA A 90 9.06 3.08 -15.00
CA ALA A 90 7.93 3.73 -15.65
C ALA A 90 8.31 5.16 -16.07
N SER A 91 7.79 5.59 -17.21
CA SER A 91 7.92 6.95 -17.74
C SER A 91 6.58 7.66 -17.81
N ALA A 92 6.58 8.95 -18.13
CA ALA A 92 5.34 9.72 -18.30
C ALA A 92 4.40 9.12 -19.36
N GLU A 93 4.94 8.44 -20.37
CA GLU A 93 4.15 7.76 -21.42
C GLU A 93 3.31 6.61 -20.88
N ASP A 94 3.70 6.01 -19.74
CA ASP A 94 2.99 4.91 -19.11
C ASP A 94 1.81 5.38 -18.23
N ILE A 95 1.77 6.65 -17.87
CA ILE A 95 0.77 7.20 -16.93
C ILE A 95 -0.66 6.85 -17.34
N PRO A 96 -1.11 6.98 -18.59
CA PRO A 96 -2.48 6.66 -18.96
C PRO A 96 -2.85 5.20 -18.66
N TRP A 97 -1.96 4.25 -18.96
CA TRP A 97 -2.17 2.83 -18.66
C TRP A 97 -2.15 2.58 -17.14
N LEU A 98 -1.17 3.12 -16.44
CA LEU A 98 -1.01 2.97 -15.00
C LEU A 98 -2.22 3.50 -14.23
N ARG A 99 -2.74 4.67 -14.60
CA ARG A 99 -3.95 5.25 -14.00
C ARG A 99 -5.16 4.33 -14.15
N THR A 100 -5.33 3.76 -15.35
CA THR A 100 -6.42 2.80 -15.63
C THR A 100 -6.29 1.54 -14.77
N GLN A 101 -5.09 0.97 -14.68
CA GLN A 101 -4.85 -0.22 -13.87
C GLN A 101 -5.03 0.05 -12.38
N ALA A 102 -4.48 1.16 -11.87
CA ALA A 102 -4.59 1.51 -10.46
C ALA A 102 -6.04 1.80 -10.04
N ALA A 103 -6.82 2.47 -10.88
CA ALA A 103 -8.24 2.72 -10.63
C ALA A 103 -9.07 1.44 -10.44
N GLN A 104 -8.67 0.33 -11.08
CA GLN A 104 -9.40 -0.95 -11.05
C GLN A 104 -8.84 -1.94 -10.02
N ALA A 105 -7.55 -1.90 -9.74
CA ALA A 105 -6.87 -2.93 -8.97
C ALA A 105 -7.20 -2.92 -7.47
N PHE A 106 -7.57 -1.77 -6.90
CA PHE A 106 -7.70 -1.58 -5.45
C PHE A 106 -9.16 -1.49 -4.99
N ALA A 107 -10.00 -2.42 -5.44
CA ALA A 107 -11.42 -2.48 -5.10
C ALA A 107 -11.70 -2.70 -3.60
N LEU A 108 -10.78 -3.37 -2.87
CA LEU A 108 -10.87 -3.59 -1.43
C LEU A 108 -10.31 -2.40 -0.63
N SER A 109 -10.64 -1.18 -1.02
CA SER A 109 -10.12 0.03 -0.39
C SER A 109 -11.00 0.49 0.76
N ARG A 110 -10.38 1.06 1.80
CA ARG A 110 -11.06 1.79 2.88
C ARG A 110 -11.72 3.10 2.40
N PHE A 111 -11.32 3.60 1.24
CA PHE A 111 -11.92 4.77 0.59
C PHE A 111 -13.15 4.39 -0.23
N ARG A 112 -14.17 3.85 0.43
CA ARG A 112 -15.38 3.30 -0.19
C ARG A 112 -16.66 3.87 0.38
N VAL A 113 -17.77 3.70 -0.32
CA VAL A 113 -19.10 3.98 0.23
C VAL A 113 -19.36 3.16 1.52
N PRO A 114 -20.11 3.70 2.50
CA PRO A 114 -20.80 5.00 2.50
C PRO A 114 -19.93 6.18 2.96
N TRP A 115 -18.64 5.98 3.22
CA TRP A 115 -17.73 6.96 3.79
C TRP A 115 -17.22 7.97 2.76
N TYR A 116 -16.97 7.49 1.56
CA TYR A 116 -16.47 8.25 0.42
C TYR A 116 -17.40 8.10 -0.77
N GLN A 117 -17.23 8.92 -1.81
CA GLN A 117 -17.96 8.78 -3.05
C GLN A 117 -17.55 7.48 -3.78
N ALA A 118 -18.41 7.01 -4.68
CA ALA A 118 -18.20 5.71 -5.36
C ALA A 118 -16.91 5.66 -6.21
N ASP A 119 -16.48 6.80 -6.75
CA ASP A 119 -15.29 6.94 -7.60
C ASP A 119 -14.04 7.45 -6.87
N ASP A 120 -14.15 7.83 -5.61
CA ASP A 120 -13.04 8.41 -4.83
C ASP A 120 -11.85 7.48 -4.75
N SER A 121 -12.08 6.19 -4.49
CA SER A 121 -11.01 5.19 -4.44
C SER A 121 -10.28 5.09 -5.78
N ALA A 122 -11.01 4.94 -6.88
CA ALA A 122 -10.45 4.82 -8.22
C ALA A 122 -9.62 6.06 -8.60
N ARG A 123 -10.17 7.25 -8.35
CA ARG A 123 -9.50 8.54 -8.59
C ARG A 123 -8.23 8.67 -7.76
N PHE A 124 -8.29 8.32 -6.48
CA PHE A 124 -7.16 8.40 -5.56
C PHE A 124 -5.98 7.50 -5.98
N TYR A 125 -6.24 6.23 -6.29
CA TYR A 125 -5.17 5.32 -6.70
C TYR A 125 -4.60 5.67 -8.09
N ALA A 126 -5.41 6.17 -9.00
CA ALA A 126 -4.96 6.68 -10.29
C ALA A 126 -4.01 7.89 -10.13
N GLU A 127 -4.30 8.80 -9.20
CA GLU A 127 -3.41 9.92 -8.91
C GLU A 127 -2.16 9.50 -8.15
N TRP A 128 -2.28 8.54 -7.23
CA TRP A 128 -1.12 8.01 -6.50
C TRP A 128 -0.07 7.45 -7.46
N VAL A 129 -0.47 6.57 -8.39
CA VAL A 129 0.48 5.96 -9.32
C VAL A 129 1.11 7.00 -10.26
N GLU A 130 0.37 8.01 -10.70
CA GLU A 130 0.92 9.13 -11.46
C GLU A 130 1.98 9.87 -10.66
N LYS A 131 1.70 10.25 -9.42
CA LYS A 131 2.66 10.90 -8.52
C LYS A 131 3.90 10.02 -8.25
N ALA A 132 3.74 8.70 -8.22
CA ALA A 132 4.85 7.77 -8.08
C ALA A 132 5.75 7.74 -9.33
N VAL A 133 5.18 7.85 -10.54
CA VAL A 133 5.95 7.98 -11.79
C VAL A 133 6.73 9.29 -11.82
N LEU A 134 6.10 10.37 -11.36
CA LEU A 134 6.70 11.71 -11.31
C LEU A 134 7.66 11.91 -10.13
N GLY A 135 7.76 10.93 -9.20
CA GLY A 135 8.63 11.01 -8.03
C GLY A 135 8.19 12.02 -6.96
N THR A 136 6.93 12.45 -6.99
CA THR A 136 6.39 13.48 -6.08
C THR A 136 5.70 12.90 -4.83
N PHE A 137 5.49 11.58 -4.78
CA PHE A 137 4.94 10.87 -3.62
C PHE A 137 5.73 9.61 -3.29
N ASP A 138 5.66 8.54 -4.09
CA ASP A 138 6.63 7.46 -4.02
C ASP A 138 7.87 7.83 -4.85
N HIS A 139 9.02 7.22 -4.56
CA HIS A 139 10.29 7.58 -5.22
C HIS A 139 10.45 6.97 -6.59
N GLN A 140 9.77 5.84 -6.87
CA GLN A 140 9.91 5.14 -8.13
C GLN A 140 8.70 4.25 -8.44
N CYS A 141 8.36 4.13 -9.72
CA CYS A 141 7.45 3.15 -10.26
C CYS A 141 8.20 2.23 -11.23
N LEU A 142 8.12 0.91 -11.00
CA LEU A 142 8.75 -0.11 -11.84
C LEU A 142 7.68 -0.92 -12.56
N LEU A 143 7.96 -1.30 -13.80
CA LEU A 143 7.09 -2.10 -14.66
C LEU A 143 7.70 -3.46 -14.96
N VAL A 144 6.83 -4.48 -15.02
CA VAL A 144 7.08 -5.74 -15.71
C VAL A 144 6.34 -5.70 -17.04
N LEU A 145 7.01 -6.11 -18.10
CA LEU A 145 6.49 -6.17 -19.46
C LEU A 145 6.19 -7.62 -19.84
N ASN A 146 5.19 -7.84 -20.68
CA ASN A 146 4.92 -9.15 -21.27
C ASN A 146 5.81 -9.43 -22.48
N ALA A 147 5.64 -10.61 -23.12
CA ALA A 147 6.42 -11.02 -24.31
C ALA A 147 6.27 -10.08 -25.51
N GLN A 148 5.22 -9.25 -25.54
CA GLN A 148 5.00 -8.23 -26.57
C GLN A 148 5.50 -6.85 -26.14
N MET A 149 6.33 -6.78 -25.09
CA MET A 149 6.90 -5.54 -24.54
C MET A 149 5.84 -4.54 -24.05
N LYS A 150 4.63 -5.01 -23.72
CA LYS A 150 3.57 -4.19 -23.13
C LYS A 150 3.56 -4.34 -21.60
N PRO A 151 3.20 -3.29 -20.84
CA PRO A 151 3.08 -3.37 -19.40
C PRO A 151 2.12 -4.49 -18.95
N ALA A 152 2.57 -5.32 -18.02
CA ALA A 152 1.85 -6.47 -17.45
C ALA A 152 1.58 -6.32 -15.95
N GLY A 153 2.30 -5.42 -15.29
CA GLY A 153 2.12 -5.08 -13.87
C GLY A 153 3.09 -4.00 -13.45
N PHE A 154 2.83 -3.44 -12.27
CA PHE A 154 3.67 -2.37 -11.72
C PHE A 154 3.80 -2.47 -10.20
N VAL A 155 4.87 -1.87 -9.67
CA VAL A 155 5.10 -1.64 -8.24
C VAL A 155 5.62 -0.23 -8.02
N THR A 156 5.08 0.47 -7.01
CA THR A 156 5.59 1.76 -6.56
C THR A 156 6.36 1.59 -5.26
N LEU A 157 7.47 2.30 -5.13
CA LEU A 157 8.45 2.12 -4.07
C LEU A 157 8.84 3.46 -3.45
N ARG A 158 8.91 3.47 -2.12
CA ARG A 158 9.35 4.62 -1.35
C ARG A 158 10.41 4.21 -0.33
N ALA A 159 11.55 4.92 -0.33
CA ALA A 159 12.51 4.86 0.76
C ALA A 159 11.97 5.64 1.97
N LEU A 160 12.18 5.13 3.16
CA LEU A 160 11.81 5.74 4.43
C LEU A 160 13.07 6.32 5.09
N ASP A 161 12.87 7.31 5.97
CA ASP A 161 13.99 8.04 6.62
C ASP A 161 14.84 7.16 7.56
N ASN A 162 14.31 6.00 7.96
CA ASN A 162 14.99 5.02 8.83
C ASN A 162 15.87 3.99 8.08
N GLY A 163 16.13 4.17 6.78
CA GLY A 163 16.91 3.23 5.98
C GLY A 163 16.14 1.95 5.58
N GLU A 164 14.82 2.02 5.58
CA GLU A 164 13.91 0.96 5.13
C GLU A 164 13.13 1.44 3.90
N ALA A 165 12.30 0.56 3.36
CA ALA A 165 11.47 0.85 2.19
C ALA A 165 10.01 0.42 2.41
N ARG A 166 9.12 0.97 1.58
CA ARG A 166 7.72 0.55 1.54
C ARG A 166 7.24 0.41 0.09
N ILE A 167 6.51 -0.67 -0.18
CA ILE A 167 5.67 -0.77 -1.37
C ILE A 167 4.44 0.10 -1.13
N GLY A 168 4.23 1.09 -2.01
CA GLY A 168 3.02 1.91 -2.01
C GLY A 168 1.86 1.17 -2.68
N LEU A 169 2.06 0.79 -3.94
CA LEU A 169 1.10 0.07 -4.75
C LEU A 169 1.79 -1.10 -5.46
N LEU A 170 1.11 -2.24 -5.59
CA LEU A 170 1.52 -3.36 -6.43
C LEU A 170 0.28 -3.91 -7.12
N ALA A 171 0.28 -3.95 -8.44
CA ALA A 171 -0.80 -4.52 -9.22
C ALA A 171 -0.32 -5.27 -10.45
N VAL A 172 -1.06 -6.30 -10.82
CA VAL A 172 -0.87 -7.11 -12.02
C VAL A 172 -2.08 -6.90 -12.91
N ALA A 173 -1.84 -6.66 -14.19
CA ALA A 173 -2.91 -6.53 -15.18
C ALA A 173 -3.76 -7.81 -15.21
N PRO A 174 -5.10 -7.73 -15.31
CA PRO A 174 -5.98 -8.89 -15.25
C PRO A 174 -5.57 -10.01 -16.21
N GLU A 175 -5.21 -9.67 -17.44
CA GLU A 175 -4.76 -10.59 -18.50
C GLU A 175 -3.41 -11.27 -18.20
N SER A 176 -2.65 -10.75 -17.26
CA SER A 176 -1.33 -11.27 -16.87
C SER A 176 -1.34 -11.98 -15.51
N THR A 177 -2.54 -12.16 -14.93
CA THR A 177 -2.70 -12.87 -13.67
C THR A 177 -2.35 -14.34 -13.81
N GLY A 178 -1.63 -14.89 -12.82
CA GLY A 178 -1.18 -16.29 -12.85
C GLY A 178 0.08 -16.55 -13.67
N LEU A 179 0.61 -15.56 -14.41
CA LEU A 179 1.80 -15.69 -15.26
C LEU A 179 3.13 -15.36 -14.52
N GLY A 180 3.12 -15.26 -13.20
CA GLY A 180 4.34 -14.99 -12.41
C GLY A 180 4.72 -13.52 -12.28
N VAL A 181 3.98 -12.59 -12.89
CA VAL A 181 4.26 -11.14 -12.90
C VAL A 181 4.38 -10.58 -11.46
N GLY A 182 3.49 -10.98 -10.55
CA GLY A 182 3.57 -10.54 -9.15
C GLY A 182 4.88 -10.94 -8.47
N LYS A 183 5.39 -12.16 -8.75
CA LYS A 183 6.70 -12.60 -8.24
C LYS A 183 7.85 -11.76 -8.80
N GLN A 184 7.79 -11.43 -10.10
CA GLN A 184 8.79 -10.56 -10.73
C GLN A 184 8.77 -9.16 -10.11
N LEU A 185 7.59 -8.58 -9.88
CA LEU A 185 7.46 -7.27 -9.19
C LEU A 185 8.06 -7.29 -7.79
N MET A 186 7.86 -8.36 -7.02
CA MET A 186 8.49 -8.51 -5.70
C MET A 186 10.00 -8.62 -5.78
N LEU A 187 10.56 -9.33 -6.78
CA LEU A 187 12.00 -9.39 -7.01
C LEU A 187 12.57 -8.02 -7.40
N LEU A 188 11.89 -7.27 -8.28
CA LEU A 188 12.28 -5.91 -8.63
C LEU A 188 12.30 -4.99 -7.40
N ALA A 189 11.29 -5.07 -6.54
CA ALA A 189 11.23 -4.29 -5.31
C ALA A 189 12.38 -4.62 -4.35
N GLN A 190 12.74 -5.91 -4.22
CA GLN A 190 13.89 -6.33 -3.41
C GLN A 190 15.22 -5.85 -4.01
N ASN A 191 15.41 -5.95 -5.33
CA ASN A 191 16.62 -5.46 -6.01
C ASN A 191 16.76 -3.95 -5.83
N TRP A 192 15.69 -3.19 -6.02
CA TRP A 192 15.68 -1.75 -5.77
C TRP A 192 16.09 -1.40 -4.33
N CYS A 193 15.65 -2.19 -3.34
CA CYS A 193 16.09 -2.00 -1.96
C CYS A 193 17.59 -2.29 -1.78
N ARG A 194 18.12 -3.37 -2.42
CA ARG A 194 19.55 -3.70 -2.37
C ARG A 194 20.40 -2.58 -2.99
N ASP A 195 20.02 -2.09 -4.16
CA ASP A 195 20.72 -1.02 -4.88
C ASP A 195 20.80 0.26 -4.04
N LYS A 196 19.79 0.51 -3.21
CA LYS A 196 19.74 1.66 -2.29
C LYS A 196 20.24 1.36 -0.87
N SER A 197 20.80 0.16 -0.64
CA SER A 197 21.30 -0.28 0.67
C SER A 197 20.24 -0.20 1.79
N LEU A 198 18.95 -0.39 1.45
CA LEU A 198 17.85 -0.41 2.41
C LEU A 198 17.74 -1.78 3.05
N SER A 199 17.44 -1.82 4.34
CA SER A 199 17.53 -3.03 5.17
C SER A 199 16.26 -3.88 5.21
N ARG A 200 15.12 -3.29 4.89
CA ARG A 200 13.80 -3.92 5.02
C ARG A 200 12.80 -3.33 4.04
N LEU A 201 11.94 -4.18 3.50
CA LEU A 201 10.84 -3.77 2.62
C LEU A 201 9.51 -4.06 3.32
N HIS A 202 8.73 -3.02 3.57
CA HIS A 202 7.39 -3.10 4.14
C HIS A 202 6.31 -3.12 3.06
N VAL A 203 5.22 -3.80 3.35
CA VAL A 203 4.00 -3.75 2.53
C VAL A 203 2.78 -3.95 3.42
N ALA A 204 1.70 -3.23 3.14
CA ALA A 204 0.41 -3.46 3.78
C ALA A 204 -0.62 -3.94 2.76
N THR A 205 -1.55 -4.76 3.23
CA THR A 205 -2.68 -5.19 2.41
C THR A 205 -3.90 -5.47 3.29
N GLN A 206 -5.07 -5.60 2.66
CA GLN A 206 -6.31 -5.92 3.35
C GLN A 206 -6.34 -7.39 3.78
N THR A 207 -6.98 -7.68 4.92
CA THR A 207 -7.14 -9.06 5.41
C THR A 207 -7.87 -9.97 4.41
N GLY A 208 -8.77 -9.41 3.59
CA GLY A 208 -9.48 -10.12 2.54
C GLY A 208 -8.69 -10.30 1.22
N ASN A 209 -7.52 -9.68 1.08
CA ASN A 209 -6.71 -9.77 -0.14
C ASN A 209 -5.80 -11.02 -0.11
N ILE A 210 -6.41 -12.19 -0.15
CA ILE A 210 -5.70 -13.48 -0.08
C ILE A 210 -4.64 -13.66 -1.18
N PRO A 211 -4.88 -13.24 -2.45
CA PRO A 211 -3.84 -13.31 -3.49
C PRO A 211 -2.57 -12.51 -3.13
N ALA A 212 -2.72 -11.30 -2.64
CA ALA A 212 -1.58 -10.47 -2.24
C ALA A 212 -0.86 -11.06 -1.01
N LEU A 213 -1.60 -11.52 0.01
CA LEU A 213 -1.01 -12.19 1.18
C LEU A 213 -0.18 -13.40 0.78
N ARG A 214 -0.70 -14.25 -0.10
CA ARG A 214 0.03 -15.41 -0.62
C ARG A 214 1.30 -15.01 -1.39
N LEU A 215 1.23 -13.94 -2.17
CA LEU A 215 2.36 -13.41 -2.91
C LEU A 215 3.46 -12.95 -1.95
N TYR A 216 3.13 -12.12 -0.97
CA TYR A 216 4.11 -11.54 -0.05
C TYR A 216 4.76 -12.61 0.83
N ILE A 217 3.98 -13.53 1.41
CA ILE A 217 4.50 -14.64 2.23
C ILE A 217 5.41 -15.56 1.40
N ARG A 218 5.02 -15.91 0.16
CA ARG A 218 5.86 -16.71 -0.73
C ARG A 218 7.13 -15.98 -1.19
N SER A 219 7.14 -14.67 -1.12
CA SER A 219 8.34 -13.85 -1.39
C SER A 219 9.27 -13.72 -0.18
N GLY A 220 8.91 -14.35 0.96
CA GLY A 220 9.69 -14.34 2.20
C GLY A 220 9.27 -13.26 3.21
N ALA A 221 8.17 -12.54 2.95
CA ALA A 221 7.67 -11.57 3.93
C ALA A 221 7.02 -12.28 5.13
N VAL A 222 7.16 -11.68 6.30
CA VAL A 222 6.52 -12.10 7.54
C VAL A 222 5.48 -11.07 7.97
N ILE A 223 4.42 -11.52 8.62
CA ILE A 223 3.41 -10.64 9.20
C ILE A 223 3.99 -9.97 10.43
N GLU A 224 3.99 -8.65 10.48
CA GLU A 224 4.44 -7.86 11.63
C GLU A 224 3.29 -7.46 12.54
N SER A 225 2.18 -7.04 11.94
CA SER A 225 1.01 -6.62 12.70
C SER A 225 -0.27 -6.77 11.91
N THR A 226 -1.39 -6.81 12.65
CA THR A 226 -2.74 -6.73 12.10
C THR A 226 -3.50 -5.61 12.77
N ALA A 227 -4.35 -4.92 12.02
CA ALA A 227 -5.11 -3.79 12.54
C ALA A 227 -6.52 -3.72 11.94
N TYR A 228 -7.40 -3.05 12.65
CA TYR A 228 -8.71 -2.66 12.16
C TYR A 228 -8.77 -1.15 11.93
N TRP A 229 -9.33 -0.77 10.80
CA TRP A 229 -9.78 0.58 10.54
C TRP A 229 -11.27 0.68 10.84
N LEU A 230 -11.61 1.60 11.73
CA LEU A 230 -12.98 1.91 12.08
C LEU A 230 -13.25 3.38 11.79
N TYR A 231 -14.42 3.67 11.23
CA TYR A 231 -14.84 5.03 10.93
C TYR A 231 -16.17 5.36 11.58
N ARG A 232 -16.28 6.61 11.92
CA ARG A 232 -17.49 7.27 12.38
C ARG A 232 -17.75 8.52 11.57
#